data_0663fd4d6862432da24d443f90d04ca8
#
_entry.id   0663fd4d6862432da24d443f90d04ca8
#
_cell.length_a   1.000
_cell.length_b   1.000
_cell.length_c   1.000
_cell.angle_alpha   90.00
_cell.angle_beta   90.00
_cell.angle_gamma   90.00
#
_symmetry.space_group_name_H-M   'P 1'
#
loop_
_entity.id
_entity.type
_entity.pdbx_description
1 polymer ?
#
loop_
_entity_poly.entity_id
_entity_poly.type
_entity_poly.pdbx_seq_one_letter_code
_entity_poly.pdbx_strand_id
1 'polypeptide(L)'
;MIAVTINFNSIAKITDDQFYQLCRENPDVKFERNAKGEIIVMPPTGGETGNYNSEINADFVIWNRQTQLGICFDSSTCFKLPSGANRSPDVSWIEKSRWDALTPEQKQKFPPIAPDFVLELMSPTDSLKDTQDKMQEYMNNQVKLGWLINRKTRRVEIYRQGQEIEVLECPTELSGEDVLPGFVLNLKTLWQ
;
A
#
# COMPACT_ATOMS: atom_id res chain seq x y z
N MET A 1 17.34 -1.69 -6.44
CA MET A 1 17.13 -0.71 -7.55
C MET A 1 16.23 0.38 -7.00
N ILE A 2 16.36 1.60 -7.47
CA ILE A 2 15.62 2.77 -6.95
C ILE A 2 14.45 3.06 -7.87
N ALA A 3 13.28 3.40 -7.31
CA ALA A 3 12.13 3.87 -8.09
C ALA A 3 12.48 5.17 -8.85
N VAL A 4 11.96 5.33 -10.06
CA VAL A 4 12.21 6.50 -10.90
C VAL A 4 10.93 7.30 -11.04
N THR A 5 10.96 8.56 -10.62
CA THR A 5 9.84 9.49 -10.79
C THR A 5 10.02 10.30 -12.06
N ILE A 6 9.00 10.29 -12.91
CA ILE A 6 8.96 11.03 -14.18
C ILE A 6 7.84 12.07 -14.12
N ASN A 7 8.20 13.33 -14.29
CA ASN A 7 7.25 14.43 -14.29
C ASN A 7 6.93 14.85 -15.75
N PHE A 8 5.70 14.62 -16.17
CA PHE A 8 5.18 14.99 -17.49
C PHE A 8 4.34 16.30 -17.47
N ASN A 9 4.12 16.90 -16.29
CA ASN A 9 3.14 17.97 -16.11
C ASN A 9 3.38 19.21 -16.99
N SER A 10 4.63 19.46 -17.42
CA SER A 10 4.99 20.54 -18.35
C SER A 10 4.63 20.22 -19.81
N ILE A 11 4.36 18.96 -20.15
CA ILE A 11 4.10 18.50 -21.52
C ILE A 11 2.64 18.09 -21.67
N ALA A 12 2.14 17.25 -20.74
CA ALA A 12 0.77 16.74 -20.74
C ALA A 12 0.34 16.31 -19.35
N LYS A 13 -0.96 16.49 -19.04
CA LYS A 13 -1.57 15.92 -17.86
C LYS A 13 -2.15 14.56 -18.23
N ILE A 14 -1.58 13.49 -17.67
CA ILE A 14 -2.04 12.10 -17.91
C ILE A 14 -3.38 11.89 -17.20
N THR A 15 -4.43 11.55 -17.95
CA THR A 15 -5.75 11.18 -17.40
C THR A 15 -5.73 9.79 -16.76
N ASP A 16 -6.79 9.45 -16.03
CA ASP A 16 -6.93 8.12 -15.42
C ASP A 16 -6.96 7.01 -16.48
N ASP A 17 -7.69 7.23 -17.58
CA ASP A 17 -7.77 6.26 -18.67
C ASP A 17 -6.41 6.09 -19.37
N GLN A 18 -5.67 7.18 -19.58
CA GLN A 18 -4.31 7.11 -20.15
C GLN A 18 -3.35 6.38 -19.21
N PHE A 19 -3.45 6.61 -17.88
CA PHE A 19 -2.64 5.90 -16.91
C PHE A 19 -2.99 4.41 -16.88
N TYR A 20 -4.27 4.07 -16.90
CA TYR A 20 -4.73 2.69 -16.98
C TYR A 20 -4.22 1.99 -18.26
N GLN A 21 -4.29 2.69 -19.41
CA GLN A 21 -3.79 2.17 -20.67
C GLN A 21 -2.27 1.99 -20.65
N LEU A 22 -1.51 2.95 -20.10
CA LEU A 22 -0.06 2.82 -19.91
C LEU A 22 0.31 1.54 -19.15
N CYS A 23 -0.39 1.26 -18.04
CA CYS A 23 -0.16 0.03 -17.29
C CYS A 23 -0.50 -1.23 -18.09
N ARG A 24 -1.60 -1.21 -18.85
CA ARG A 24 -2.02 -2.36 -19.67
C ARG A 24 -1.08 -2.67 -20.84
N GLU A 25 -0.52 -1.65 -21.44
CA GLU A 25 0.43 -1.79 -22.58
C GLU A 25 1.83 -2.20 -22.12
N ASN A 26 2.13 -2.05 -20.83
CA ASN A 26 3.43 -2.40 -20.23
C ASN A 26 3.25 -3.34 -19.03
N PRO A 27 2.75 -4.57 -19.22
CA PRO A 27 2.36 -5.47 -18.11
C PRO A 27 3.53 -5.90 -17.23
N ASP A 28 4.76 -5.82 -17.75
CA ASP A 28 5.99 -6.19 -17.04
C ASP A 28 6.57 -5.03 -16.21
N VAL A 29 5.93 -3.85 -16.23
CA VAL A 29 6.39 -2.66 -15.52
C VAL A 29 5.34 -2.25 -14.48
N LYS A 30 5.77 -2.15 -13.21
CA LYS A 30 4.90 -1.63 -12.14
C LYS A 30 4.97 -0.11 -12.14
N PHE A 31 3.83 0.53 -12.37
CA PHE A 31 3.67 1.99 -12.31
C PHE A 31 2.82 2.40 -11.13
N GLU A 32 3.17 3.51 -10.53
CA GLU A 32 2.30 4.29 -9.66
C GLU A 32 2.18 5.72 -10.20
N ARG A 33 1.20 6.47 -9.75
CA ARG A 33 1.04 7.89 -10.02
C ARG A 33 0.71 8.60 -8.71
N ASN A 34 1.48 9.62 -8.35
CA ASN A 34 1.17 10.40 -7.15
C ASN A 34 0.08 11.46 -7.40
N ALA A 35 -0.38 12.14 -6.33
CA ALA A 35 -1.42 13.16 -6.42
C ALA A 35 -1.02 14.39 -7.27
N LYS A 36 0.29 14.59 -7.52
CA LYS A 36 0.80 15.63 -8.42
C LYS A 36 0.73 15.23 -9.89
N GLY A 37 0.34 13.98 -10.20
CA GLY A 37 0.29 13.42 -11.56
C GLY A 37 1.64 12.91 -12.08
N GLU A 38 2.68 12.82 -11.24
CA GLU A 38 3.97 12.27 -11.60
C GLU A 38 3.91 10.75 -11.66
N ILE A 39 4.50 10.16 -12.70
CA ILE A 39 4.56 8.70 -12.88
C ILE A 39 5.79 8.16 -12.14
N ILE A 40 5.59 7.13 -11.34
CA ILE A 40 6.63 6.46 -10.59
C ILE A 40 6.79 5.06 -11.18
N VAL A 41 7.98 4.77 -11.69
CA VAL A 41 8.35 3.45 -12.22
C VAL A 41 9.01 2.67 -11.10
N MET A 42 8.41 1.56 -10.71
CA MET A 42 8.88 0.72 -9.61
C MET A 42 9.78 -0.41 -10.15
N PRO A 43 10.97 -0.61 -9.59
CA PRO A 43 11.78 -1.75 -9.94
C PRO A 43 11.21 -3.06 -9.36
N PRO A 44 11.61 -4.23 -9.89
CA PRO A 44 11.31 -5.50 -9.28
C PRO A 44 11.83 -5.58 -7.84
N THR A 45 11.08 -6.23 -6.97
CA THR A 45 11.45 -6.45 -5.57
C THR A 45 12.51 -7.54 -5.46
N GLY A 46 13.50 -7.36 -4.59
CA GLY A 46 14.49 -8.39 -4.28
C GLY A 46 13.87 -9.60 -3.55
N GLY A 47 14.48 -10.78 -3.67
CA GLY A 47 13.93 -12.03 -3.14
C GLY A 47 13.60 -12.00 -1.66
N GLU A 48 14.45 -11.39 -0.84
CA GLU A 48 14.22 -11.29 0.61
C GLU A 48 12.96 -10.45 0.93
N THR A 49 12.85 -9.24 0.39
CA THR A 49 11.67 -8.40 0.58
C THR A 49 10.42 -9.07 0.00
N GLY A 50 10.53 -9.74 -1.14
CA GLY A 50 9.42 -10.50 -1.73
C GLY A 50 8.94 -11.64 -0.83
N ASN A 51 9.87 -12.37 -0.18
CA ASN A 51 9.51 -13.41 0.79
C ASN A 51 8.75 -12.83 1.98
N TYR A 52 9.23 -11.75 2.58
CA TYR A 52 8.53 -11.13 3.71
C TYR A 52 7.16 -10.55 3.32
N ASN A 53 7.03 -9.94 2.15
CA ASN A 53 5.74 -9.49 1.64
C ASN A 53 4.75 -10.67 1.50
N SER A 54 5.24 -11.82 1.04
CA SER A 54 4.42 -13.04 0.92
C SER A 54 3.96 -13.56 2.28
N GLU A 55 4.86 -13.65 3.27
CA GLU A 55 4.55 -14.09 4.63
C GLU A 55 3.54 -13.15 5.31
N ILE A 56 3.79 -11.84 5.26
CA ILE A 56 2.88 -10.84 5.82
C ILE A 56 1.49 -10.95 5.17
N ASN A 57 1.44 -10.99 3.83
CA ASN A 57 0.16 -11.09 3.13
C ASN A 57 -0.59 -12.39 3.45
N ALA A 58 0.13 -13.50 3.68
CA ALA A 58 -0.47 -14.76 4.10
C ALA A 58 -1.16 -14.62 5.46
N ASP A 59 -0.55 -13.95 6.44
CA ASP A 59 -1.17 -13.72 7.77
C ASP A 59 -2.47 -12.91 7.65
N PHE A 60 -2.48 -11.84 6.83
CA PHE A 60 -3.69 -11.07 6.55
C PHE A 60 -4.79 -11.91 5.89
N VAL A 61 -4.44 -12.71 4.91
CA VAL A 61 -5.39 -13.59 4.19
C VAL A 61 -5.95 -14.67 5.11
N ILE A 62 -5.12 -15.30 5.97
CA ILE A 62 -5.55 -16.31 6.93
C ILE A 62 -6.55 -15.71 7.93
N TRP A 63 -6.20 -14.56 8.53
CA TRP A 63 -7.10 -13.85 9.44
C TRP A 63 -8.42 -13.47 8.76
N ASN A 64 -8.35 -12.88 7.56
CA ASN A 64 -9.54 -12.43 6.84
C ASN A 64 -10.45 -13.60 6.39
N ARG A 65 -9.87 -14.78 6.08
CA ARG A 65 -10.66 -15.98 5.78
C ARG A 65 -11.46 -16.47 6.99
N GLN A 66 -10.92 -16.30 8.20
CA GLN A 66 -11.60 -16.69 9.44
C GLN A 66 -12.70 -15.68 9.83
N THR A 67 -12.43 -14.39 9.65
CA THR A 67 -13.32 -13.31 10.07
C THR A 67 -14.34 -12.89 9.00
N GLN A 68 -13.95 -12.99 7.73
CA GLN A 68 -14.73 -12.55 6.55
C GLN A 68 -15.17 -11.08 6.61
N LEU A 69 -14.41 -10.22 7.32
CA LEU A 69 -14.74 -8.83 7.53
C LEU A 69 -14.46 -7.93 6.32
N GLY A 70 -13.60 -8.36 5.40
CA GLY A 70 -13.20 -7.55 4.24
C GLY A 70 -12.50 -8.33 3.15
N ILE A 71 -11.72 -7.61 2.35
CA ILE A 71 -10.95 -8.15 1.24
C ILE A 71 -9.50 -7.71 1.38
N CYS A 72 -8.56 -8.67 1.32
CA CYS A 72 -7.11 -8.41 1.30
C CYS A 72 -6.64 -8.29 -0.15
N PHE A 73 -5.61 -7.47 -0.35
CA PHE A 73 -4.95 -7.26 -1.63
C PHE A 73 -3.43 -7.26 -1.43
N ASP A 74 -2.74 -7.80 -2.41
CA ASP A 74 -1.29 -7.79 -2.50
C ASP A 74 -0.76 -6.57 -3.27
N SER A 75 0.56 -6.48 -3.39
CA SER A 75 1.28 -5.38 -4.04
C SER A 75 1.03 -5.24 -5.54
N SER A 76 0.33 -6.17 -6.19
CA SER A 76 -0.02 -6.08 -7.61
C SER A 76 -1.29 -5.25 -7.86
N THR A 77 -2.08 -5.02 -6.82
CA THR A 77 -3.34 -4.28 -6.92
C THR A 77 -3.10 -2.77 -6.85
N CYS A 78 -3.56 -2.05 -7.87
CA CYS A 78 -3.47 -0.60 -7.93
C CYS A 78 -4.82 0.04 -7.59
N PHE A 79 -4.86 0.96 -6.63
CA PHE A 79 -6.05 1.71 -6.21
C PHE A 79 -6.00 3.13 -6.74
N LYS A 80 -7.13 3.62 -7.25
CA LYS A 80 -7.31 5.04 -7.55
C LYS A 80 -7.81 5.76 -6.31
N LEU A 81 -6.94 6.55 -5.71
CA LEU A 81 -7.26 7.30 -4.50
C LEU A 81 -8.10 8.57 -4.80
N PRO A 82 -8.85 9.11 -3.83
CA PRO A 82 -9.66 10.34 -4.00
C PRO A 82 -8.88 11.54 -4.53
N SER A 83 -7.59 11.68 -4.20
CA SER A 83 -6.71 12.73 -4.71
C SER A 83 -6.36 12.61 -6.20
N GLY A 84 -6.72 11.48 -6.84
CA GLY A 84 -6.31 11.12 -8.19
C GLY A 84 -4.98 10.38 -8.25
N ALA A 85 -4.32 10.11 -7.11
CA ALA A 85 -3.17 9.22 -7.07
C ALA A 85 -3.57 7.78 -7.39
N ASN A 86 -2.65 7.03 -7.97
CA ASN A 86 -2.77 5.58 -8.19
C ASN A 86 -1.65 4.89 -7.43
N ARG A 87 -2.00 4.09 -6.43
CA ARG A 87 -1.05 3.48 -5.50
C ARG A 87 -1.28 1.99 -5.34
N SER A 88 -0.18 1.26 -5.16
CA SER A 88 -0.17 -0.18 -4.93
C SER A 88 0.60 -0.47 -3.64
N PRO A 89 -0.09 -0.50 -2.48
CA PRO A 89 0.53 -0.86 -1.19
C PRO A 89 1.06 -2.30 -1.22
N ASP A 90 2.07 -2.61 -0.41
CA ASP A 90 2.59 -3.99 -0.30
C ASP A 90 1.52 -4.95 0.24
N VAL A 91 0.74 -4.53 1.23
CA VAL A 91 -0.49 -5.19 1.68
C VAL A 91 -1.57 -4.15 1.90
N SER A 92 -2.80 -4.46 1.54
CA SER A 92 -3.94 -3.61 1.87
C SER A 92 -5.19 -4.41 2.15
N TRP A 93 -6.12 -3.77 2.85
CA TRP A 93 -7.40 -4.37 3.19
C TRP A 93 -8.53 -3.34 3.08
N ILE A 94 -9.69 -3.79 2.61
CA ILE A 94 -10.91 -2.98 2.48
C ILE A 94 -12.03 -3.69 3.21
N GLU A 95 -12.78 -2.97 4.03
CA GLU A 95 -13.99 -3.46 4.69
C GLU A 95 -15.00 -3.98 3.67
N LYS A 96 -15.60 -5.13 3.97
CA LYS A 96 -16.49 -5.84 3.04
C LYS A 96 -17.63 -4.98 2.51
N SER A 97 -18.26 -4.19 3.35
CA SER A 97 -19.39 -3.32 2.97
C SER A 97 -18.96 -2.26 1.93
N ARG A 98 -17.76 -1.68 2.09
CA ARG A 98 -17.19 -0.71 1.16
C ARG A 98 -16.81 -1.34 -0.18
N TRP A 99 -16.20 -2.53 -0.13
CA TRP A 99 -15.88 -3.28 -1.34
C TRP A 99 -17.13 -3.69 -2.10
N ASP A 100 -18.16 -4.20 -1.41
CA ASP A 100 -19.40 -4.66 -2.03
C ASP A 100 -20.19 -3.52 -2.69
N ALA A 101 -20.03 -2.28 -2.22
CA ALA A 101 -20.64 -1.10 -2.83
C ALA A 101 -20.06 -0.72 -4.21
N LEU A 102 -18.89 -1.24 -4.58
CA LEU A 102 -18.29 -1.00 -5.90
C LEU A 102 -19.01 -1.82 -6.97
N THR A 103 -19.15 -1.22 -8.16
CA THR A 103 -19.68 -1.95 -9.33
C THR A 103 -18.71 -3.02 -9.82
N PRO A 104 -19.18 -4.05 -10.55
CA PRO A 104 -18.30 -5.06 -11.14
C PRO A 104 -17.21 -4.47 -12.02
N GLU A 105 -17.51 -3.43 -12.79
CA GLU A 105 -16.54 -2.75 -13.63
C GLU A 105 -15.45 -2.04 -12.82
N GLN A 106 -15.82 -1.37 -11.71
CA GLN A 106 -14.87 -0.73 -10.80
C GLN A 106 -13.94 -1.75 -10.14
N LYS A 107 -14.45 -2.93 -9.79
CA LYS A 107 -13.66 -4.03 -9.21
C LYS A 107 -12.67 -4.65 -10.19
N GLN A 108 -12.97 -4.61 -11.49
CA GLN A 108 -12.11 -5.20 -12.54
C GLN A 108 -10.97 -4.27 -13.00
N LYS A 109 -11.12 -2.97 -12.80
CA LYS A 109 -10.08 -1.97 -13.13
C LYS A 109 -9.30 -1.59 -11.86
N PHE A 110 -8.70 -0.41 -11.85
CA PHE A 110 -8.15 0.19 -10.63
C PHE A 110 -9.31 0.70 -9.77
N PRO A 111 -9.66 -0.01 -8.66
CA PRO A 111 -10.85 0.36 -7.90
C PRO A 111 -10.72 1.79 -7.36
N PRO A 112 -11.75 2.65 -7.57
CA PRO A 112 -11.75 4.04 -7.14
C PRO A 112 -12.10 4.15 -5.65
N ILE A 113 -11.24 3.59 -4.81
CA ILE A 113 -11.43 3.52 -3.36
C ILE A 113 -10.08 3.52 -2.66
N ALA A 114 -9.95 4.29 -1.58
CA ALA A 114 -8.82 4.14 -0.68
C ALA A 114 -9.05 2.93 0.23
N PRO A 115 -8.06 2.04 0.42
CA PRO A 115 -8.14 0.98 1.41
C PRO A 115 -8.41 1.53 2.82
N ASP A 116 -8.98 0.70 3.70
CA ASP A 116 -9.10 1.04 5.12
C ASP A 116 -7.78 0.87 5.85
N PHE A 117 -6.98 -0.10 5.40
CA PHE A 117 -5.66 -0.40 5.92
C PHE A 117 -4.64 -0.52 4.79
N VAL A 118 -3.42 -0.04 5.03
CA VAL A 118 -2.25 -0.22 4.16
C VAL A 118 -1.00 -0.59 4.95
N LEU A 119 -0.11 -1.37 4.33
CA LEU A 119 1.21 -1.65 4.85
C LEU A 119 2.24 -1.43 3.73
N GLU A 120 3.32 -0.75 4.06
CA GLU A 120 4.51 -0.60 3.23
C GLU A 120 5.71 -1.23 3.96
N LEU A 121 6.37 -2.17 3.31
CA LEU A 121 7.57 -2.83 3.80
C LEU A 121 8.78 -2.29 3.05
N MET A 122 9.60 -1.50 3.71
CA MET A 122 10.78 -0.90 3.06
C MET A 122 11.78 -1.97 2.61
N SER A 123 12.18 -1.89 1.36
CA SER A 123 13.35 -2.58 0.83
C SER A 123 14.64 -1.85 1.24
N PRO A 124 15.82 -2.51 1.16
CA PRO A 124 17.09 -1.88 1.53
C PRO A 124 17.45 -0.62 0.72
N THR A 125 16.85 -0.44 -0.45
CA THR A 125 17.12 0.68 -1.37
C THR A 125 16.09 1.80 -1.32
N ASP A 126 15.01 1.64 -0.55
CA ASP A 126 13.95 2.64 -0.46
C ASP A 126 14.39 3.86 0.36
N SER A 127 13.90 5.01 -0.06
CA SER A 127 14.04 6.26 0.68
C SER A 127 12.98 6.31 1.78
N LEU A 128 13.41 6.45 3.03
CA LEU A 128 12.47 6.61 4.15
C LEU A 128 11.55 7.82 3.94
N LYS A 129 12.11 8.94 3.48
CA LYS A 129 11.34 10.15 3.23
C LYS A 129 10.25 9.94 2.18
N ASP A 130 10.58 9.29 1.06
CA ASP A 130 9.61 9.07 -0.01
C ASP A 130 8.50 8.11 0.44
N THR A 131 8.84 7.08 1.26
CA THR A 131 7.85 6.16 1.81
C THR A 131 6.97 6.85 2.87
N GLN A 132 7.54 7.72 3.72
CA GLN A 132 6.77 8.55 4.65
C GLN A 132 5.80 9.50 3.91
N ASP A 133 6.25 10.13 2.83
CA ASP A 133 5.39 10.98 2.00
C ASP A 133 4.24 10.18 1.36
N LYS A 134 4.52 8.94 0.92
CA LYS A 134 3.50 8.01 0.44
C LYS A 134 2.50 7.62 1.54
N MET A 135 2.97 7.34 2.75
CA MET A 135 2.09 7.06 3.91
C MET A 135 1.21 8.26 4.25
N GLN A 136 1.77 9.47 4.24
CA GLN A 136 0.99 10.69 4.46
C GLN A 136 -0.04 10.91 3.35
N GLU A 137 0.28 10.58 2.09
CA GLU A 137 -0.69 10.61 1.00
C GLU A 137 -1.85 9.63 1.26
N TYR A 138 -1.60 8.42 1.79
CA TYR A 138 -2.65 7.49 2.19
C TYR A 138 -3.56 8.08 3.27
N MET A 139 -2.99 8.69 4.32
CA MET A 139 -3.77 9.32 5.40
C MET A 139 -4.64 10.46 4.86
N ASN A 140 -4.11 11.29 3.97
CA ASN A 140 -4.83 12.38 3.31
C ASN A 140 -5.98 11.88 2.41
N ASN A 141 -5.92 10.62 2.00
CA ASN A 141 -6.95 9.93 1.22
C ASN A 141 -7.87 9.04 2.05
N GLN A 142 -7.94 9.26 3.37
CA GLN A 142 -8.89 8.61 4.29
C GLN A 142 -8.57 7.12 4.59
N VAL A 143 -7.33 6.69 4.39
CA VAL A 143 -6.87 5.42 4.97
C VAL A 143 -6.93 5.57 6.50
N LYS A 144 -7.52 4.58 7.19
CA LYS A 144 -7.78 4.65 8.64
C LYS A 144 -6.56 4.28 9.46
N LEU A 145 -5.82 3.23 9.02
CA LEU A 145 -4.63 2.70 9.67
C LEU A 145 -3.59 2.35 8.62
N GLY A 146 -2.34 2.72 8.87
CA GLY A 146 -1.23 2.37 8.00
C GLY A 146 0.01 1.99 8.80
N TRP A 147 0.77 1.02 8.32
CA TRP A 147 2.04 0.63 8.90
C TRP A 147 3.17 0.82 7.89
N LEU A 148 4.22 1.52 8.31
CA LEU A 148 5.49 1.59 7.60
C LEU A 148 6.53 0.77 8.39
N ILE A 149 7.00 -0.33 7.80
CA ILE A 149 7.95 -1.23 8.44
C ILE A 149 9.33 -1.05 7.82
N ASN A 150 10.29 -0.58 8.62
CA ASN A 150 11.68 -0.45 8.24
C ASN A 150 12.53 -1.56 8.90
N ARG A 151 12.81 -2.62 8.16
CA ARG A 151 13.58 -3.77 8.65
C ARG A 151 15.02 -3.40 9.00
N LYS A 152 15.64 -2.51 8.23
CA LYS A 152 17.04 -2.11 8.44
C LYS A 152 17.27 -1.47 9.80
N THR A 153 16.32 -0.67 10.26
CA THR A 153 16.39 0.01 11.56
C THR A 153 15.54 -0.67 12.63
N ARG A 154 14.79 -1.72 12.27
CA ARG A 154 13.82 -2.42 13.13
C ARG A 154 12.77 -1.49 13.72
N ARG A 155 12.35 -0.49 12.94
CA ARG A 155 11.36 0.51 13.33
C ARG A 155 10.06 0.30 12.60
N VAL A 156 8.97 0.59 13.29
CA VAL A 156 7.64 0.67 12.69
C VAL A 156 7.05 2.04 12.98
N GLU A 157 6.53 2.67 11.94
CA GLU A 157 5.74 3.88 12.07
C GLU A 157 4.26 3.52 11.86
N ILE A 158 3.42 3.85 12.84
CA ILE A 158 1.98 3.62 12.79
C ILE A 158 1.29 4.94 12.49
N TYR A 159 0.54 4.95 11.42
CA TYR A 159 -0.23 6.08 10.93
C TYR A 159 -1.70 5.84 11.20
N ARG A 160 -2.35 6.76 11.92
CA ARG A 160 -3.80 6.76 12.17
C ARG A 160 -4.39 8.07 11.70
N GLN A 161 -5.57 8.00 11.13
CA GLN A 161 -6.21 9.21 10.62
C GLN A 161 -6.42 10.25 11.73
N GLY A 162 -5.89 11.47 11.51
CA GLY A 162 -6.04 12.58 12.44
C GLY A 162 -5.22 12.49 13.73
N GLN A 163 -4.26 11.57 13.82
CA GLN A 163 -3.37 11.41 14.97
C GLN A 163 -1.90 11.64 14.59
N GLU A 164 -1.07 11.89 15.59
CA GLU A 164 0.38 11.92 15.41
C GLU A 164 0.91 10.52 15.09
N ILE A 165 2.01 10.48 14.35
CA ILE A 165 2.67 9.22 13.98
C ILE A 165 3.29 8.61 15.24
N GLU A 166 2.90 7.39 15.56
CA GLU A 166 3.54 6.60 16.61
C GLU A 166 4.74 5.84 16.01
N VAL A 167 5.88 5.90 16.70
CA VAL A 167 7.10 5.21 16.27
C VAL A 167 7.47 4.17 17.30
N LEU A 168 7.56 2.90 16.87
CA LEU A 168 7.95 1.78 17.70
C LEU A 168 9.35 1.28 17.34
N GLU A 169 10.19 1.08 18.35
CA GLU A 169 11.53 0.51 18.19
C GLU A 169 11.48 -1.00 18.47
N CYS A 170 11.82 -1.79 17.48
CA CYS A 170 11.90 -3.25 17.55
C CYS A 170 10.66 -3.92 18.19
N PRO A 171 9.43 -3.55 17.77
CA PRO A 171 8.23 -4.17 18.33
C PRO A 171 8.19 -5.67 17.96
N THR A 172 7.59 -6.48 18.84
CA THR A 172 7.42 -7.92 18.59
C THR A 172 6.13 -8.24 17.85
N GLU A 173 5.14 -7.34 17.91
CA GLU A 173 3.83 -7.51 17.28
C GLU A 173 3.19 -6.17 17.00
N LEU A 174 2.25 -6.15 16.05
CA LEU A 174 1.40 -4.99 15.72
C LEU A 174 -0.06 -5.39 15.79
N SER A 175 -0.86 -4.60 16.48
CA SER A 175 -2.31 -4.77 16.54
C SER A 175 -3.00 -4.09 15.35
N GLY A 176 -3.95 -4.77 14.72
CA GLY A 176 -4.83 -4.19 13.71
C GLY A 176 -5.88 -3.22 14.26
N GLU A 177 -5.92 -3.03 15.57
CA GLU A 177 -6.82 -2.12 16.29
C GLU A 177 -8.30 -2.36 15.91
N ASP A 178 -9.11 -1.31 15.88
CA ASP A 178 -10.51 -1.39 15.46
C ASP A 178 -10.68 -1.52 13.94
N VAL A 179 -9.61 -1.24 13.17
CA VAL A 179 -9.65 -1.32 11.69
C VAL A 179 -9.59 -2.77 11.22
N LEU A 180 -8.76 -3.59 11.88
CA LEU A 180 -8.62 -5.03 11.62
C LEU A 180 -8.90 -5.81 12.91
N PRO A 181 -10.15 -5.94 13.33
CA PRO A 181 -10.50 -6.46 14.66
C PRO A 181 -9.91 -7.85 14.93
N GLY A 182 -9.11 -7.95 16.01
CA GLY A 182 -8.47 -9.19 16.42
C GLY A 182 -7.26 -9.62 15.58
N PHE A 183 -6.84 -8.83 14.57
CA PHE A 183 -5.61 -9.09 13.84
C PHE A 183 -4.39 -8.65 14.64
N VAL A 184 -3.40 -9.55 14.72
CA VAL A 184 -2.09 -9.27 15.29
C VAL A 184 -1.02 -9.81 14.35
N LEU A 185 -0.16 -8.93 13.84
CA LEU A 185 0.99 -9.32 13.04
C LEU A 185 2.19 -9.58 13.93
N ASN A 186 2.77 -10.79 13.85
CA ASN A 186 4.00 -11.13 14.57
C ASN A 186 5.22 -10.70 13.76
N LEU A 187 6.06 -9.84 14.34
CA LEU A 187 7.23 -9.27 13.68
C LEU A 187 8.54 -9.99 13.99
N LYS A 188 8.54 -11.00 14.87
CA LYS A 188 9.79 -11.67 15.31
C LYS A 188 10.60 -12.25 14.15
N THR A 189 9.93 -12.78 13.14
CA THR A 189 10.57 -13.34 11.94
C THR A 189 11.12 -12.26 11.00
N LEU A 190 10.54 -11.05 11.02
CA LEU A 190 11.00 -9.93 10.19
C LEU A 190 12.32 -9.32 10.70
N TRP A 191 12.63 -9.53 11.98
CA TRP A 191 13.83 -8.96 12.61
C TRP A 191 15.06 -9.89 12.63
N GLN A 192 14.94 -11.07 12.02
CA GLN A 192 16.04 -12.07 11.96
C GLN A 192 17.08 -11.72 10.89
#